data_997d82c08d95492dc26226c08e6f6cb3
#
_entry.id   997d82c08d95492dc26226c08e6f6cb3
#
_cell.length_a   1.000
_cell.length_b   1.000
_cell.length_c   1.000
_cell.angle_alpha   90.00
_cell.angle_beta   90.00
_cell.angle_gamma   90.00
#
_symmetry.space_group_name_H-M   'P 1'
#
loop_
_entity.id
_entity.type
_entity.pdbx_description
1 polymer ?
#
loop_
_entity_poly.entity_id
_entity_poly.type
_entity_poly.pdbx_seq_one_letter_code
_entity_poly.pdbx_strand_id
1 'polypeptide(L)'
;VGADPGTAFEVGVAAALGKPVVAYMNVAEDEDADHVDRVGALFGLVQDEAGVLRDSWGLQVEDFGLPETAMLWAETRKLYVVVTPELYGDLSGFDLALAALSAYAA
;
A
#
# COMPACT_ATOMS: atom_id res chain seq x y z
N VAL A 1 4.00 6.24 4.33
CA VAL A 1 3.56 6.39 2.95
C VAL A 1 2.98 5.09 2.40
N GLY A 2 3.51 4.00 2.79
CA GLY A 2 3.02 2.67 2.51
C GLY A 2 3.19 1.80 3.73
N ALA A 3 3.37 0.51 3.56
CA ALA A 3 3.64 -0.40 4.67
C ALA A 3 4.95 -0.02 5.35
N ASP A 4 4.96 -0.01 6.67
CA ASP A 4 6.19 0.15 7.42
C ASP A 4 7.11 -1.07 7.23
N PRO A 5 8.42 -0.96 7.54
CA PRO A 5 9.34 -2.08 7.34
C PRO A 5 8.93 -3.37 8.06
N GLY A 6 8.37 -3.26 9.26
CA GLY A 6 7.90 -4.42 10.02
C GLY A 6 6.75 -5.14 9.31
N THR A 7 5.77 -4.38 8.84
CA THR A 7 4.63 -4.93 8.10
C THR A 7 5.10 -5.58 6.80
N ALA A 8 6.00 -4.92 6.05
CA ALA A 8 6.54 -5.47 4.81
C ALA A 8 7.28 -6.79 5.06
N PHE A 9 8.06 -6.88 6.13
CA PHE A 9 8.75 -8.10 6.53
C PHE A 9 7.75 -9.22 6.83
N GLU A 10 6.70 -8.92 7.59
CA GLU A 10 5.68 -9.92 7.95
C GLU A 10 4.92 -10.42 6.72
N VAL A 11 4.59 -9.54 5.76
CA VAL A 11 3.97 -9.94 4.50
C VAL A 11 4.88 -10.92 3.74
N GLY A 12 6.19 -10.64 3.68
CA GLY A 12 7.15 -11.52 3.02
C GLY A 12 7.23 -12.88 3.69
N VAL A 13 7.24 -12.94 5.02
CA VAL A 13 7.25 -14.21 5.78
C VAL A 13 5.98 -14.99 5.52
N ALA A 14 4.82 -14.36 5.58
CA ALA A 14 3.53 -15.00 5.33
C ALA A 14 3.48 -15.58 3.90
N ALA A 15 3.91 -14.79 2.91
CA ALA A 15 3.97 -15.21 1.51
C ALA A 15 4.90 -16.43 1.33
N ALA A 16 6.08 -16.39 1.93
CA ALA A 16 7.05 -17.50 1.85
C ALA A 16 6.51 -18.80 2.49
N LEU A 17 5.66 -18.68 3.51
CA LEU A 17 5.02 -19.82 4.16
C LEU A 17 3.73 -20.27 3.45
N GLY A 18 3.38 -19.64 2.32
CA GLY A 18 2.15 -19.97 1.59
C GLY A 18 0.88 -19.53 2.28
N LYS A 19 0.95 -18.58 3.23
CA LYS A 19 -0.22 -18.07 3.93
C LYS A 19 -0.91 -16.99 3.10
N PRO A 20 -2.26 -16.97 3.09
CA PRO A 20 -2.97 -15.88 2.42
C PRO A 20 -2.78 -14.57 3.16
N VAL A 21 -2.56 -13.49 2.41
CA VAL A 21 -2.43 -12.13 2.94
C VAL A 21 -3.53 -11.28 2.33
N VAL A 22 -4.30 -10.61 3.17
CA VAL A 22 -5.28 -9.59 2.77
C VAL A 22 -4.88 -8.31 3.47
N ALA A 23 -4.86 -7.21 2.73
CA ALA A 23 -4.43 -5.93 3.24
C ALA A 23 -5.55 -4.89 3.16
N TYR A 24 -5.43 -3.85 3.96
CA TYR A 24 -6.26 -2.67 3.87
C TYR A 24 -5.45 -1.43 4.17
N MET A 25 -5.90 -0.30 3.67
CA MET A 25 -5.33 1.00 4.01
C MET A 25 -6.42 2.06 4.06
N ASN A 26 -6.25 3.02 4.93
CA ASN A 26 -7.09 4.20 5.01
C ASN A 26 -6.37 5.39 4.36
N VAL A 27 -7.07 6.11 3.51
CA VAL A 27 -6.57 7.35 2.90
C VAL A 27 -7.61 8.46 3.08
N ALA A 28 -7.15 9.71 3.19
CA ALA A 28 -8.05 10.83 3.42
C ALA A 28 -8.81 11.24 2.14
N GLU A 29 -8.17 11.08 0.98
CA GLU A 29 -8.71 11.50 -0.32
C GLU A 29 -8.51 10.39 -1.34
N ASP A 30 -9.37 10.34 -2.36
CA ASP A 30 -9.23 9.39 -3.49
C ASP A 30 -7.87 9.53 -4.19
N GLU A 31 -7.37 10.77 -4.31
CA GLU A 31 -6.08 11.07 -4.93
C GLU A 31 -4.91 10.42 -4.20
N ASP A 32 -5.08 10.08 -2.92
CA ASP A 32 -4.04 9.43 -2.12
C ASP A 32 -4.03 7.90 -2.25
N ALA A 33 -4.91 7.35 -3.07
CA ALA A 33 -5.05 5.90 -3.20
C ALA A 33 -3.81 5.23 -3.81
N ASP A 34 -3.13 5.90 -4.74
CA ASP A 34 -1.94 5.34 -5.39
C ASP A 34 -0.67 5.72 -4.63
N HIS A 35 0.29 4.78 -4.64
CA HIS A 35 1.57 4.95 -3.95
C HIS A 35 2.31 6.21 -4.41
N VAL A 36 2.40 6.44 -5.71
CA VAL A 36 3.12 7.60 -6.27
C VAL A 36 2.51 8.93 -5.78
N ASP A 37 1.20 9.01 -5.69
CA ASP A 37 0.51 10.22 -5.26
C ASP A 37 0.76 10.51 -3.78
N ARG A 38 0.79 9.47 -2.93
CA ARG A 38 1.11 9.62 -1.51
C ARG A 38 2.55 10.11 -1.29
N VAL A 39 3.49 9.54 -2.03
CA VAL A 39 4.89 9.98 -1.98
C VAL A 39 4.99 11.44 -2.41
N GLY A 40 4.32 11.81 -3.50
CA GLY A 40 4.30 13.18 -3.99
C GLY A 40 3.76 14.17 -2.98
N ALA A 41 2.68 13.81 -2.29
CA ALA A 41 2.05 14.67 -1.29
C ALA A 41 2.95 14.91 -0.06
N LEU A 42 3.73 13.90 0.36
CA LEU A 42 4.56 13.99 1.57
C LEU A 42 5.98 14.46 1.30
N PHE A 43 6.59 14.03 0.21
CA PHE A 43 8.03 14.21 -0.05
C PHE A 43 8.33 14.98 -1.33
N GLY A 44 7.31 15.30 -2.12
CA GLY A 44 7.48 15.91 -3.43
C GLY A 44 8.03 14.91 -4.46
N LEU A 45 7.78 15.22 -5.72
CA LEU A 45 8.28 14.43 -6.84
C LEU A 45 8.94 15.34 -7.85
N VAL A 46 10.09 14.91 -8.36
CA VAL A 46 10.79 15.57 -9.47
C VAL A 46 11.11 14.51 -10.50
N GLN A 47 10.84 14.81 -11.76
CA GLN A 47 11.26 13.95 -12.86
C GLN A 47 12.66 14.38 -13.31
N ASP A 48 13.60 13.44 -13.34
CA ASP A 48 14.96 13.74 -13.80
C ASP A 48 15.06 13.78 -15.34
N GLU A 49 16.26 14.05 -15.87
CA GLU A 49 16.49 14.15 -17.31
C GLU A 49 16.21 12.84 -18.05
N ALA A 50 16.34 11.71 -17.37
CA ALA A 50 16.05 10.38 -17.93
C ALA A 50 14.57 10.01 -17.82
N GLY A 51 13.72 10.87 -17.24
CA GLY A 51 12.30 10.61 -17.04
C GLY A 51 11.99 9.81 -15.78
N VAL A 52 12.95 9.63 -14.88
CA VAL A 52 12.77 8.87 -13.65
C VAL A 52 12.19 9.79 -12.55
N LEU A 53 11.13 9.35 -11.90
CA LEU A 53 10.56 10.06 -10.75
C LEU A 53 11.43 9.85 -9.51
N ARG A 54 11.73 10.95 -8.82
CA ARG A 54 12.54 10.95 -7.61
C ARG A 54 11.87 11.78 -6.53
N ASP A 55 12.05 11.36 -5.27
CA ASP A 55 11.60 12.15 -4.12
C ASP A 55 12.60 13.27 -3.78
N SER A 56 12.35 13.99 -2.68
CA SER A 56 13.19 15.10 -2.25
C SER A 56 14.60 14.68 -1.80
N TRP A 57 14.84 13.40 -1.55
CA TRP A 57 16.16 12.84 -1.24
C TRP A 57 16.88 12.27 -2.45
N GLY A 58 16.27 12.35 -3.63
CA GLY A 58 16.83 11.82 -4.86
C GLY A 58 16.59 10.33 -5.08
N LEU A 59 15.79 9.68 -4.24
CA LEU A 59 15.46 8.27 -4.37
C LEU A 59 14.39 8.06 -5.43
N GLN A 60 14.54 7.00 -6.21
CA GLN A 60 13.56 6.65 -7.23
C GLN A 60 12.24 6.21 -6.61
N VAL A 61 11.14 6.68 -7.19
CA VAL A 61 9.77 6.36 -6.74
C VAL A 61 9.08 5.52 -7.80
N GLU A 62 8.50 4.39 -7.38
CA GLU A 62 7.70 3.55 -8.28
C GLU A 62 6.43 4.27 -8.72
N ASP A 63 6.10 4.14 -9.99
CA ASP A 63 4.86 4.64 -10.58
C ASP A 63 4.26 3.58 -11.50
N PHE A 64 3.64 2.57 -10.90
CA PHE A 64 2.93 1.49 -11.61
C PHE A 64 1.41 1.62 -11.54
N GLY A 65 0.90 2.74 -11.02
CA GLY A 65 -0.53 2.93 -10.84
C GLY A 65 -1.13 2.01 -9.77
N LEU A 66 -0.32 1.60 -8.79
CA LEU A 66 -0.71 0.67 -7.74
C LEU A 66 -0.85 1.40 -6.40
N PRO A 67 -1.75 0.92 -5.52
CA PRO A 67 -1.90 1.53 -4.19
C PRO A 67 -0.72 1.28 -3.26
N GLU A 68 0.14 0.31 -3.57
CA GLU A 68 1.34 -0.01 -2.80
C GLU A 68 2.47 -0.39 -3.75
N THR A 69 3.69 -0.54 -3.24
CA THR A 69 4.81 -1.03 -4.06
C THR A 69 4.47 -2.39 -4.68
N ALA A 70 5.03 -2.64 -5.87
CA ALA A 70 4.66 -3.81 -6.66
C ALA A 70 4.90 -5.14 -5.93
N MET A 71 5.97 -5.24 -5.14
CA MET A 71 6.27 -6.46 -4.38
C MET A 71 5.19 -6.78 -3.34
N LEU A 72 4.77 -5.77 -2.58
CA LEU A 72 3.73 -5.96 -1.56
C LEU A 72 2.37 -6.19 -2.21
N TRP A 73 2.05 -5.44 -3.26
CA TRP A 73 0.82 -5.63 -4.02
C TRP A 73 0.69 -7.05 -4.55
N ALA A 74 1.76 -7.58 -5.16
CA ALA A 74 1.76 -8.90 -5.78
C ALA A 74 1.54 -10.04 -4.78
N GLU A 75 1.95 -9.86 -3.52
CA GLU A 75 1.83 -10.87 -2.46
C GLU A 75 0.50 -10.81 -1.70
N THR A 76 -0.35 -9.82 -1.97
CA THR A 76 -1.67 -9.74 -1.36
C THR A 76 -2.72 -10.40 -2.25
N ARG A 77 -3.62 -11.17 -1.63
CA ARG A 77 -4.81 -11.72 -2.33
C ARG A 77 -5.80 -10.62 -2.66
N LYS A 78 -5.90 -9.64 -1.78
CA LYS A 78 -6.77 -8.49 -1.94
C LYS A 78 -6.24 -7.34 -1.10
N LEU A 79 -6.37 -6.11 -1.62
CA LEU A 79 -6.05 -4.90 -0.90
C LEU A 79 -7.24 -3.94 -0.99
N TYR A 80 -7.77 -3.57 0.17
CA TYR A 80 -8.86 -2.61 0.26
C TYR A 80 -8.30 -1.22 0.52
N VAL A 81 -8.74 -0.24 -0.27
CA VAL A 81 -8.43 1.17 -0.04
C VAL A 81 -9.71 1.83 0.45
N VAL A 82 -9.67 2.40 1.65
CA VAL A 82 -10.83 3.04 2.27
C VAL A 82 -10.56 4.54 2.35
N VAL A 83 -11.43 5.34 1.73
CA VAL A 83 -11.36 6.79 1.82
C VAL A 83 -12.12 7.21 3.07
N THR A 84 -11.45 7.80 4.04
CA THR A 84 -12.01 8.16 5.34
C THR A 84 -11.21 9.28 6.00
N PRO A 85 -11.87 10.22 6.70
CA PRO A 85 -11.15 11.23 7.49
C PRO A 85 -10.53 10.65 8.77
N GLU A 86 -10.97 9.46 9.20
CA GLU A 86 -10.52 8.80 10.43
C GLU A 86 -9.42 7.78 10.13
N LEU A 87 -8.23 8.26 9.76
CA LEU A 87 -7.14 7.42 9.25
C LEU A 87 -6.75 6.29 10.20
N TYR A 88 -6.82 6.54 11.52
CA TYR A 88 -6.39 5.56 12.52
C TYR A 88 -7.55 4.91 13.27
N GLY A 89 -8.76 5.51 13.21
CA GLY A 89 -9.92 5.04 13.96
C GLY A 89 -10.92 4.25 13.14
N ASP A 90 -10.91 4.39 11.83
CA ASP A 90 -11.85 3.69 10.95
C ASP A 90 -11.35 2.26 10.70
N LEU A 91 -12.08 1.27 11.24
CA LEU A 91 -11.75 -0.14 11.12
C LEU A 91 -12.58 -0.86 10.04
N SER A 92 -13.31 -0.13 9.21
CA SER A 92 -14.13 -0.76 8.16
C SER A 92 -13.28 -1.57 7.18
N GLY A 93 -12.09 -1.08 6.81
CA GLY A 93 -11.16 -1.84 5.98
C GLY A 93 -10.66 -3.11 6.64
N PHE A 94 -10.37 -3.05 7.94
CA PHE A 94 -10.00 -4.23 8.72
C PHE A 94 -11.12 -5.28 8.72
N ASP A 95 -12.37 -4.86 8.93
CA ASP A 95 -13.51 -5.76 8.90
C ASP A 95 -13.69 -6.42 7.52
N LEU A 96 -13.53 -5.65 6.45
CA LEU A 96 -13.55 -6.18 5.08
C LEU A 96 -12.43 -7.21 4.86
N ALA A 97 -11.23 -6.90 5.34
CA ALA A 97 -10.07 -7.78 5.21
C ALA A 97 -10.28 -9.09 5.97
N LEU A 98 -10.82 -9.03 7.19
CA LEU A 98 -11.14 -10.23 7.99
C LEU A 98 -12.17 -11.10 7.26
N ALA A 99 -13.22 -10.50 6.73
CA ALA A 99 -14.25 -11.23 6.00
C ALA A 99 -13.69 -11.92 4.76
N ALA A 100 -12.81 -11.23 4.01
CA ALA A 100 -12.15 -11.81 2.85
C ALA A 100 -11.20 -12.94 3.26
N LEU A 101 -10.43 -12.74 4.34
CA LEU A 101 -9.47 -13.74 4.82
C LEU A 101 -10.15 -15.03 5.24
N SER A 102 -11.34 -14.95 5.82
CA SER A 102 -12.14 -16.12 6.22
C SER A 102 -12.41 -17.08 5.04
N ALA A 103 -12.57 -16.52 3.83
CA ALA A 103 -12.79 -17.32 2.63
C ALA A 103 -11.57 -18.13 2.22
N TYR A 104 -10.36 -17.66 2.57
CA TYR A 104 -9.11 -18.36 2.25
C TYR A 104 -8.68 -19.35 3.35
N ALA A 105 -9.24 -19.23 4.54
CA ALA A 105 -8.90 -20.07 5.67
C ALA A 105 -9.67 -21.41 5.67
N ALA A 106 -10.67 -21.54 4.83
CA ALA A 106 -11.53 -22.72 4.75
C ALA A 106 -10.85 -23.93 4.06
#